data_eda3129ddccb10d2a3d519626fb4f336
#
_entry.id   eda3129ddccb10d2a3d519626fb4f336
#
_cell.length_a   1.000
_cell.length_b   1.000
_cell.length_c   1.000
_cell.angle_alpha   90.00
_cell.angle_beta   90.00
_cell.angle_gamma   90.00
#
_symmetry.space_group_name_H-M   'P 1'
#
loop_
_entity.id
_entity.type
_entity.pdbx_description
1 polymer ?
#
loop_
_entity_poly.entity_id
_entity_poly.type
_entity_poly.pdbx_seq_one_letter_code
_entity_poly.pdbx_strand_id
1 'polypeptide(L)'
;FQVLSILLDKLGFEWGKSLVHFSYGMVELPEGKMKSREGTVVDADDLMEEMIATAKETSQELGKLDGLTQEEADDIARIVGLGALKYFILKVDARKNMTFNPKESIDFNGNTGPFIQYTYARIQSVLRKAAESGIVVPEQIPAGIELSEKEEGLIQMVADFAAVVKQAGEDYSPSIIANYTYDLVKEYNQFYHDFSILREENEAVKVFRIALSANVAKVVRLGMGLLGIEVPARM
;
A
#
# COMPACT_ATOMS: atom_id res chain seq x y z
N PHE A 1 -1.77 -30.27 11.74
CA PHE A 1 -2.33 -29.28 12.65
C PHE A 1 -3.62 -29.76 13.29
N GLN A 2 -4.58 -30.37 12.57
CA GLN A 2 -5.81 -30.93 13.17
C GLN A 2 -5.51 -31.95 14.25
N VAL A 3 -4.60 -32.90 13.99
CA VAL A 3 -4.18 -33.90 14.99
C VAL A 3 -3.52 -33.22 16.19
N LEU A 4 -2.70 -32.20 15.98
CA LEU A 4 -2.06 -31.43 17.05
C LEU A 4 -3.12 -30.76 17.95
N SER A 5 -4.14 -30.12 17.36
CA SER A 5 -5.26 -29.52 18.09
C SER A 5 -5.97 -30.54 18.96
N ILE A 6 -6.30 -31.73 18.44
CA ILE A 6 -6.93 -32.82 19.17
C ILE A 6 -6.05 -33.32 20.32
N LEU A 7 -4.75 -33.47 20.09
CA LEU A 7 -3.82 -33.93 21.12
C LEU A 7 -3.72 -32.93 22.27
N LEU A 8 -3.61 -31.64 21.97
CA LEU A 8 -3.53 -30.57 22.98
C LEU A 8 -4.83 -30.49 23.81
N ASP A 9 -5.98 -30.59 23.16
CA ASP A 9 -7.28 -30.64 23.86
C ASP A 9 -7.35 -31.85 24.82
N LYS A 10 -6.93 -33.02 24.37
CA LYS A 10 -6.88 -34.24 25.20
C LYS A 10 -5.88 -34.16 26.37
N LEU A 11 -4.83 -33.35 26.20
CA LEU A 11 -3.85 -33.07 27.26
C LEU A 11 -4.32 -32.01 28.25
N GLY A 12 -5.54 -31.44 28.04
CA GLY A 12 -6.14 -30.47 28.94
C GLY A 12 -5.76 -29.01 28.68
N PHE A 13 -5.18 -28.71 27.51
CA PHE A 13 -4.91 -27.32 27.12
C PHE A 13 -6.17 -26.67 26.54
N GLU A 14 -6.79 -25.74 27.24
CA GLU A 14 -8.04 -25.07 26.84
C GLU A 14 -7.92 -24.38 25.47
N TRP A 15 -6.72 -23.83 25.13
CA TRP A 15 -6.45 -23.20 23.86
C TRP A 15 -6.16 -24.18 22.72
N GLY A 16 -6.11 -25.48 22.97
CA GLY A 16 -5.82 -26.49 21.94
C GLY A 16 -6.75 -26.46 20.75
N LYS A 17 -8.03 -26.09 20.98
CA LYS A 17 -9.06 -25.94 19.91
C LYS A 17 -8.97 -24.61 19.16
N SER A 18 -8.24 -23.64 19.68
CA SER A 18 -8.10 -22.30 19.11
C SER A 18 -6.89 -22.14 18.19
N LEU A 19 -6.20 -23.24 17.87
CA LEU A 19 -5.07 -23.21 16.95
C LEU A 19 -5.51 -22.83 15.54
N VAL A 20 -4.83 -21.84 14.98
CA VAL A 20 -4.99 -21.44 13.59
C VAL A 20 -3.81 -21.96 12.78
N HIS A 21 -4.10 -22.70 11.72
CA HIS A 21 -3.10 -23.09 10.73
C HIS A 21 -3.06 -22.06 9.61
N PHE A 22 -2.12 -21.13 9.69
CA PHE A 22 -1.84 -20.19 8.61
C PHE A 22 -0.99 -20.89 7.54
N SER A 23 -1.66 -21.37 6.49
CA SER A 23 -0.99 -21.99 5.34
C SER A 23 -0.72 -20.96 4.24
N TYR A 24 0.33 -21.19 3.45
CA TYR A 24 0.64 -20.34 2.30
C TYR A 24 1.02 -21.19 1.09
N GLY A 25 0.74 -20.64 -0.09
CA GLY A 25 1.07 -21.23 -1.37
C GLY A 25 2.54 -21.05 -1.73
N MET A 26 2.94 -21.67 -2.82
CA MET A 26 4.30 -21.52 -3.35
C MET A 26 4.45 -20.17 -4.05
N VAL A 27 5.58 -19.52 -3.80
CA VAL A 27 6.06 -18.38 -4.60
C VAL A 27 7.12 -18.94 -5.57
N GLU A 28 6.86 -18.77 -6.86
CA GLU A 28 7.75 -19.23 -7.92
C GLU A 28 8.32 -18.01 -8.67
N LEU A 29 9.48 -18.15 -9.28
CA LEU A 29 10.02 -17.15 -10.20
C LEU A 29 9.60 -17.50 -11.64
N PRO A 30 9.67 -16.54 -12.61
CA PRO A 30 9.35 -16.82 -14.01
C PRO A 30 10.17 -17.97 -14.62
N GLU A 31 11.38 -18.17 -14.15
CA GLU A 31 12.29 -19.24 -14.57
C GLU A 31 11.90 -20.63 -14.01
N GLY A 32 10.93 -20.68 -13.10
CA GLY A 32 10.38 -21.91 -12.54
C GLY A 32 10.52 -22.03 -11.02
N LYS A 33 10.30 -23.27 -10.53
CA LYS A 33 10.31 -23.57 -9.09
C LYS A 33 11.70 -23.44 -8.50
N MET A 34 11.82 -22.74 -7.39
CA MET A 34 13.01 -22.76 -6.55
C MET A 34 13.22 -24.17 -5.99
N LYS A 35 14.25 -24.87 -6.45
CA LYS A 35 14.57 -26.21 -5.97
C LYS A 35 15.92 -26.20 -5.25
N SER A 36 15.90 -26.34 -3.94
CA SER A 36 17.11 -26.37 -3.11
C SER A 36 18.11 -27.49 -3.49
N ARG A 37 17.63 -28.59 -4.08
CA ARG A 37 18.46 -29.70 -4.50
C ARG A 37 19.18 -29.50 -5.84
N GLU A 38 18.74 -28.52 -6.65
CA GLU A 38 19.28 -28.23 -7.99
C GLU A 38 20.10 -26.93 -8.01
N GLY A 39 20.35 -26.29 -6.84
CA GLY A 39 21.14 -25.05 -6.74
C GLY A 39 20.44 -23.77 -7.22
N THR A 40 19.14 -23.84 -7.49
CA THR A 40 18.31 -22.70 -7.91
C THR A 40 17.55 -22.10 -6.73
N VAL A 41 18.24 -21.91 -5.59
CA VAL A 41 17.66 -21.19 -4.44
C VAL A 41 17.96 -19.72 -4.64
N VAL A 42 16.94 -18.88 -4.60
CA VAL A 42 17.11 -17.43 -4.51
C VAL A 42 17.17 -17.06 -3.04
N ASP A 43 18.28 -16.49 -2.62
CA ASP A 43 18.42 -15.95 -1.27
C ASP A 43 17.50 -14.73 -1.11
N ALA A 44 16.87 -14.61 0.04
CA ALA A 44 15.95 -13.50 0.30
C ALA A 44 16.68 -12.14 0.34
N ASP A 45 17.92 -12.13 0.85
CA ASP A 45 18.73 -10.93 0.93
C ASP A 45 19.16 -10.49 -0.48
N ASP A 46 19.60 -11.44 -1.34
CA ASP A 46 19.94 -11.16 -2.73
C ASP A 46 18.73 -10.61 -3.50
N LEU A 47 17.54 -11.18 -3.29
CA LEU A 47 16.31 -10.68 -3.90
C LEU A 47 15.96 -9.27 -3.43
N MET A 48 16.12 -8.98 -2.16
CA MET A 48 15.88 -7.63 -1.62
C MET A 48 16.86 -6.62 -2.20
N GLU A 49 18.14 -6.96 -2.33
CA GLU A 49 19.16 -6.11 -2.94
C GLU A 49 18.86 -5.85 -4.43
N GLU A 50 18.49 -6.89 -5.19
CA GLU A 50 18.06 -6.77 -6.58
C GLU A 50 16.86 -5.82 -6.72
N MET A 51 15.85 -5.97 -5.86
CA MET A 51 14.66 -5.13 -5.87
C MET A 51 14.98 -3.67 -5.57
N ILE A 52 15.89 -3.39 -4.64
CA ILE A 52 16.33 -2.03 -4.31
C ILE A 52 17.09 -1.42 -5.49
N ALA A 53 18.01 -2.18 -6.10
CA ALA A 53 18.78 -1.72 -7.27
C ALA A 53 17.87 -1.41 -8.46
N THR A 54 16.93 -2.32 -8.78
CA THR A 54 15.96 -2.13 -9.86
C THR A 54 15.02 -0.95 -9.59
N ALA A 55 14.57 -0.76 -8.35
CA ALA A 55 13.75 0.38 -7.97
C ALA A 55 14.50 1.71 -8.13
N LYS A 56 15.79 1.74 -7.80
CA LYS A 56 16.66 2.91 -7.98
C LYS A 56 16.79 3.27 -9.47
N GLU A 57 17.13 2.29 -10.31
CA GLU A 57 17.26 2.46 -11.75
C GLU A 57 15.96 2.99 -12.38
N THR A 58 14.86 2.30 -12.14
CA THR A 58 13.54 2.70 -12.66
C THR A 58 13.11 4.09 -12.17
N SER A 59 13.35 4.40 -10.90
CA SER A 59 13.01 5.72 -10.35
C SER A 59 13.86 6.84 -10.95
N GLN A 60 15.14 6.58 -11.24
CA GLN A 60 16.02 7.51 -11.94
C GLN A 60 15.57 7.75 -13.38
N GLU A 61 15.28 6.69 -14.13
CA GLU A 61 14.80 6.79 -15.52
C GLU A 61 13.50 7.60 -15.63
N LEU A 62 12.63 7.50 -14.61
CA LEU A 62 11.37 8.24 -14.55
C LEU A 62 11.50 9.65 -13.95
N GLY A 63 12.73 10.10 -13.61
CA GLY A 63 12.98 11.41 -13.00
C GLY A 63 12.35 11.57 -11.60
N LYS A 64 12.06 10.46 -10.90
CA LYS A 64 11.43 10.49 -9.58
C LYS A 64 12.39 10.86 -8.45
N LEU A 65 13.68 10.81 -8.69
CA LEU A 65 14.74 11.12 -7.74
C LEU A 65 15.39 12.49 -7.99
N ASP A 66 14.87 13.27 -8.93
CA ASP A 66 15.41 14.57 -9.29
C ASP A 66 15.33 15.57 -8.12
N GLY A 67 16.43 16.25 -7.86
CA GLY A 67 16.53 17.26 -6.80
C GLY A 67 16.67 16.69 -5.38
N LEU A 68 16.87 15.39 -5.23
CA LEU A 68 17.18 14.72 -3.97
C LEU A 68 18.70 14.58 -3.78
N THR A 69 19.12 14.52 -2.53
CA THR A 69 20.50 14.10 -2.20
C THR A 69 20.67 12.60 -2.47
N GLN A 70 21.93 12.14 -2.57
CA GLN A 70 22.23 10.73 -2.78
C GLN A 70 21.63 9.85 -1.67
N GLU A 71 21.72 10.29 -0.41
CA GLU A 71 21.18 9.58 0.75
C GLU A 71 19.66 9.47 0.70
N GLU A 72 18.96 10.57 0.37
CA GLU A 72 17.51 10.57 0.18
C GLU A 72 17.07 9.65 -0.98
N ALA A 73 17.83 9.69 -2.09
CA ALA A 73 17.55 8.83 -3.25
C ALA A 73 17.74 7.35 -2.91
N ASP A 74 18.77 7.00 -2.16
CA ASP A 74 19.05 5.63 -1.73
C ASP A 74 17.98 5.13 -0.74
N ASP A 75 17.54 5.96 0.20
CA ASP A 75 16.46 5.59 1.13
C ASP A 75 15.12 5.42 0.40
N ILE A 76 14.78 6.30 -0.54
CA ILE A 76 13.58 6.15 -1.36
C ILE A 76 13.65 4.88 -2.21
N ALA A 77 14.79 4.57 -2.83
CA ALA A 77 14.96 3.34 -3.59
C ALA A 77 14.76 2.09 -2.72
N ARG A 78 15.27 2.10 -1.48
CA ARG A 78 15.03 1.05 -0.49
C ARG A 78 13.55 0.91 -0.16
N ILE A 79 12.88 2.02 0.15
CA ILE A 79 11.44 2.03 0.49
C ILE A 79 10.60 1.52 -0.68
N VAL A 80 10.91 1.92 -1.90
CA VAL A 80 10.18 1.53 -3.12
C VAL A 80 10.44 0.07 -3.45
N GLY A 81 11.69 -0.39 -3.46
CA GLY A 81 12.06 -1.76 -3.76
C GLY A 81 11.46 -2.77 -2.80
N LEU A 82 11.62 -2.53 -1.49
CA LEU A 82 11.01 -3.38 -0.47
C LEU A 82 9.48 -3.29 -0.46
N GLY A 83 8.94 -2.11 -0.74
CA GLY A 83 7.49 -1.90 -0.87
C GLY A 83 6.91 -2.67 -2.05
N ALA A 84 7.59 -2.68 -3.19
CA ALA A 84 7.19 -3.44 -4.38
C ALA A 84 7.17 -4.94 -4.09
N LEU A 85 8.24 -5.48 -3.50
CA LEU A 85 8.36 -6.89 -3.13
C LEU A 85 7.24 -7.32 -2.17
N LYS A 86 7.11 -6.63 -1.04
CA LYS A 86 6.12 -6.96 -0.01
C LYS A 86 4.69 -6.87 -0.56
N TYR A 87 4.39 -5.79 -1.27
CA TYR A 87 3.05 -5.58 -1.82
C TYR A 87 2.68 -6.65 -2.84
N PHE A 88 3.60 -7.00 -3.75
CA PHE A 88 3.35 -7.98 -4.78
C PHE A 88 2.99 -9.35 -4.18
N ILE A 89 3.67 -9.74 -3.12
CA ILE A 89 3.38 -10.99 -2.39
C ILE A 89 2.06 -10.88 -1.61
N LEU A 90 1.85 -9.78 -0.89
CA LEU A 90 0.73 -9.64 0.04
C LEU A 90 -0.61 -9.32 -0.64
N LYS A 91 -0.64 -8.80 -1.88
CA LYS A 91 -1.89 -8.57 -2.62
C LYS A 91 -2.59 -9.84 -3.06
N VAL A 92 -1.90 -10.97 -3.07
CA VAL A 92 -2.43 -12.30 -3.42
C VAL A 92 -2.86 -13.03 -2.14
N ASP A 93 -3.99 -13.75 -2.18
CA ASP A 93 -4.39 -14.62 -1.06
C ASP A 93 -3.25 -15.58 -0.71
N ALA A 94 -2.84 -15.59 0.55
CA ALA A 94 -1.68 -16.37 1.00
C ALA A 94 -1.75 -17.86 0.63
N ARG A 95 -2.95 -18.43 0.52
CA ARG A 95 -3.18 -19.84 0.18
C ARG A 95 -2.98 -20.17 -1.31
N LYS A 96 -2.87 -19.16 -2.17
CA LYS A 96 -2.69 -19.33 -3.62
C LYS A 96 -1.22 -19.39 -3.97
N ASN A 97 -0.87 -20.24 -4.94
CA ASN A 97 0.44 -20.17 -5.59
C ASN A 97 0.51 -18.91 -6.45
N MET A 98 1.70 -18.33 -6.53
CA MET A 98 1.94 -17.15 -7.35
C MET A 98 3.32 -17.22 -8.01
N THR A 99 3.46 -16.52 -9.13
CA THR A 99 4.75 -16.23 -9.76
C THR A 99 5.12 -14.79 -9.44
N PHE A 100 6.27 -14.61 -8.79
CA PHE A 100 6.82 -13.29 -8.50
C PHE A 100 7.67 -12.83 -9.69
N ASN A 101 7.34 -11.67 -10.24
CA ASN A 101 8.11 -11.02 -11.31
C ASN A 101 8.68 -9.69 -10.79
N PRO A 102 10.01 -9.58 -10.59
CA PRO A 102 10.64 -8.36 -10.08
C PRO A 102 10.28 -7.12 -10.91
N LYS A 103 10.35 -7.21 -12.24
CA LYS A 103 10.09 -6.07 -13.13
C LYS A 103 8.64 -5.59 -13.09
N GLU A 104 7.69 -6.51 -13.05
CA GLU A 104 6.26 -6.16 -12.96
C GLU A 104 5.91 -5.57 -11.59
N SER A 105 6.63 -5.95 -10.54
CA SER A 105 6.36 -5.48 -9.18
C SER A 105 6.72 -4.00 -8.98
N ILE A 106 7.65 -3.45 -9.79
CA ILE A 106 8.16 -2.06 -9.69
C ILE A 106 7.42 -1.11 -10.69
N ASP A 107 6.35 -1.55 -11.32
CA ASP A 107 5.56 -0.67 -12.19
C ASP A 107 4.83 0.40 -11.38
N PHE A 108 4.95 1.67 -11.83
CA PHE A 108 4.27 2.83 -11.24
C PHE A 108 2.85 3.05 -11.77
N ASN A 109 2.35 2.23 -12.69
CA ASN A 109 1.04 2.38 -13.32
C ASN A 109 0.07 1.21 -13.05
N GLY A 110 0.55 0.14 -12.43
CA GLY A 110 -0.22 -1.07 -12.20
C GLY A 110 -0.73 -1.22 -10.75
N ASN A 111 -1.30 -2.39 -10.45
CA ASN A 111 -1.62 -2.78 -9.07
C ASN A 111 -0.35 -3.19 -8.33
N THR A 112 0.43 -2.19 -7.88
CA THR A 112 1.77 -2.34 -7.33
C THR A 112 1.99 -1.46 -6.10
N GLY A 113 2.96 -1.80 -5.27
CA GLY A 113 3.39 -0.97 -4.15
C GLY A 113 3.83 0.43 -4.58
N PRO A 114 4.71 0.57 -5.60
CA PRO A 114 5.15 1.87 -6.10
C PRO A 114 4.03 2.78 -6.59
N PHE A 115 2.97 2.25 -7.21
CA PHE A 115 1.79 3.04 -7.58
C PHE A 115 1.11 3.68 -6.35
N ILE A 116 0.94 2.90 -5.28
CA ILE A 116 0.35 3.38 -4.03
C ILE A 116 1.26 4.41 -3.37
N GLN A 117 2.57 4.12 -3.29
CA GLN A 117 3.58 5.00 -2.70
C GLN A 117 3.66 6.34 -3.45
N TYR A 118 3.66 6.31 -4.78
CA TYR A 118 3.65 7.51 -5.60
C TYR A 118 2.38 8.35 -5.42
N THR A 119 1.22 7.70 -5.30
CA THR A 119 -0.04 8.41 -5.02
C THR A 119 0.01 9.08 -3.65
N TYR A 120 0.56 8.41 -2.63
CA TYR A 120 0.77 9.00 -1.30
C TYR A 120 1.70 10.23 -1.39
N ALA A 121 2.85 10.14 -2.05
CA ALA A 121 3.78 11.26 -2.24
C ALA A 121 3.11 12.43 -2.98
N ARG A 122 2.26 12.15 -3.99
CA ARG A 122 1.45 13.16 -4.68
C ARG A 122 0.53 13.89 -3.71
N ILE A 123 -0.20 13.17 -2.86
CA ILE A 123 -1.07 13.79 -1.85
C ILE A 123 -0.23 14.65 -0.90
N GLN A 124 0.91 14.17 -0.42
CA GLN A 124 1.79 14.95 0.44
C GLN A 124 2.27 16.25 -0.25
N SER A 125 2.49 16.22 -1.56
CA SER A 125 2.81 17.43 -2.33
C SER A 125 1.64 18.43 -2.36
N VAL A 126 0.41 17.96 -2.51
CA VAL A 126 -0.79 18.81 -2.44
C VAL A 126 -0.90 19.48 -1.06
N LEU A 127 -0.72 18.69 0.00
CA LEU A 127 -0.82 19.18 1.39
C LEU A 127 0.28 20.21 1.71
N ARG A 128 1.52 19.99 1.25
CA ARG A 128 2.61 20.96 1.40
C ARG A 128 2.29 22.29 0.70
N LYS A 129 1.85 22.23 -0.56
CA LYS A 129 1.47 23.43 -1.33
C LYS A 129 0.28 24.18 -0.70
N ALA A 130 -0.68 23.47 -0.14
CA ALA A 130 -1.77 24.07 0.62
C ALA A 130 -1.24 24.82 1.85
N ALA A 131 -0.37 24.21 2.62
CA ALA A 131 0.25 24.82 3.79
C ALA A 131 1.13 26.05 3.43
N GLU A 132 1.92 25.97 2.36
CA GLU A 132 2.69 27.09 1.81
C GLU A 132 1.80 28.27 1.39
N SER A 133 0.55 27.99 0.98
CA SER A 133 -0.48 28.99 0.65
C SER A 133 -1.27 29.46 1.87
N GLY A 134 -0.90 29.04 3.09
CA GLY A 134 -1.56 29.42 4.34
C GLY A 134 -2.89 28.68 4.61
N ILE A 135 -3.20 27.64 3.84
CA ILE A 135 -4.42 26.84 4.04
C ILE A 135 -4.16 25.80 5.12
N VAL A 136 -4.93 25.86 6.20
CA VAL A 136 -4.89 24.88 7.29
C VAL A 136 -6.01 23.87 7.09
N VAL A 137 -5.69 22.57 7.19
CA VAL A 137 -6.71 21.51 7.17
C VAL A 137 -7.58 21.64 8.43
N PRO A 138 -8.90 21.87 8.29
CA PRO A 138 -9.77 22.07 9.44
C PRO A 138 -10.04 20.75 10.16
N GLU A 139 -10.25 20.79 11.48
CA GLU A 139 -10.73 19.65 12.24
C GLU A 139 -12.18 19.27 11.88
N GLN A 140 -12.98 20.26 11.50
CA GLN A 140 -14.37 20.08 11.07
C GLN A 140 -14.56 20.60 9.65
N ILE A 141 -15.16 19.78 8.83
CA ILE A 141 -15.47 20.15 7.44
C ILE A 141 -16.63 21.14 7.43
N PRO A 142 -16.57 22.23 6.62
CA PRO A 142 -17.67 23.16 6.48
C PRO A 142 -18.98 22.48 6.05
N ALA A 143 -20.09 22.86 6.66
CA ALA A 143 -21.40 22.36 6.28
C ALA A 143 -21.90 23.02 4.98
N GLY A 144 -22.81 22.34 4.26
CA GLY A 144 -23.49 22.94 3.10
C GLY A 144 -22.69 22.87 1.80
N ILE A 145 -21.68 22.02 1.72
CA ILE A 145 -20.97 21.71 0.48
C ILE A 145 -21.77 20.63 -0.28
N GLU A 146 -22.05 20.90 -1.54
CA GLU A 146 -22.61 19.89 -2.46
C GLU A 146 -21.46 18.97 -2.93
N LEU A 147 -21.63 17.68 -2.66
CA LEU A 147 -20.62 16.67 -2.98
C LEU A 147 -20.90 16.03 -4.34
N SER A 148 -19.85 15.72 -5.07
CA SER A 148 -19.93 14.87 -6.26
C SER A 148 -19.95 13.39 -5.85
N GLU A 149 -20.44 12.50 -6.71
CA GLU A 149 -20.44 11.06 -6.49
C GLU A 149 -19.04 10.51 -6.16
N LYS A 150 -17.98 11.06 -6.77
CA LYS A 150 -16.60 10.66 -6.49
C LYS A 150 -16.13 11.07 -5.10
N GLU A 151 -16.51 12.26 -4.66
CA GLU A 151 -16.21 12.74 -3.30
C GLU A 151 -16.94 11.91 -2.26
N GLU A 152 -18.22 11.59 -2.48
CA GLU A 152 -19.00 10.69 -1.61
C GLU A 152 -18.39 9.29 -1.57
N GLY A 153 -18.00 8.73 -2.72
CA GLY A 153 -17.35 7.44 -2.81
C GLY A 153 -16.04 7.37 -2.00
N LEU A 154 -15.19 8.39 -2.09
CA LEU A 154 -13.95 8.46 -1.31
C LEU A 154 -14.22 8.58 0.19
N ILE A 155 -15.23 9.36 0.61
CA ILE A 155 -15.64 9.46 2.03
C ILE A 155 -16.07 8.09 2.53
N GLN A 156 -16.91 7.38 1.77
CA GLN A 156 -17.37 6.04 2.14
C GLN A 156 -16.20 5.08 2.28
N MET A 157 -15.29 5.06 1.30
CA MET A 157 -14.09 4.21 1.39
C MET A 157 -13.25 4.54 2.63
N VAL A 158 -13.02 5.82 2.95
CA VAL A 158 -12.29 6.20 4.17
C VAL A 158 -13.01 5.71 5.43
N ALA A 159 -14.35 5.82 5.48
CA ALA A 159 -15.15 5.37 6.62
C ALA A 159 -15.13 3.84 6.79
N ASP A 160 -15.08 3.08 5.70
CA ASP A 160 -15.11 1.62 5.71
C ASP A 160 -13.78 0.99 6.16
N PHE A 161 -12.69 1.76 6.24
CA PHE A 161 -11.36 1.23 6.54
C PHE A 161 -11.30 0.39 7.83
N ALA A 162 -11.98 0.82 8.88
CA ALA A 162 -12.01 0.09 10.15
C ALA A 162 -12.66 -1.30 10.01
N ALA A 163 -13.73 -1.40 9.22
CA ALA A 163 -14.39 -2.67 8.92
C ALA A 163 -13.50 -3.59 8.07
N VAL A 164 -12.78 -3.02 7.11
CA VAL A 164 -11.79 -3.75 6.27
C VAL A 164 -10.67 -4.33 7.11
N VAL A 165 -10.11 -3.56 8.05
CA VAL A 165 -9.05 -4.04 8.96
C VAL A 165 -9.57 -5.17 9.84
N LYS A 166 -10.78 -5.03 10.37
CA LYS A 166 -11.43 -6.08 11.16
C LYS A 166 -11.59 -7.37 10.35
N GLN A 167 -12.14 -7.27 9.15
CA GLN A 167 -12.32 -8.41 8.23
C GLN A 167 -10.98 -9.09 7.90
N ALA A 168 -9.94 -8.30 7.57
CA ALA A 168 -8.61 -8.83 7.27
C ALA A 168 -8.01 -9.61 8.45
N GLY A 169 -8.23 -9.11 9.68
CA GLY A 169 -7.80 -9.79 10.91
C GLY A 169 -8.56 -11.09 11.17
N GLU A 170 -9.89 -11.09 11.02
CA GLU A 170 -10.73 -12.27 11.20
C GLU A 170 -10.40 -13.37 10.18
N ASP A 171 -10.11 -12.98 8.92
CA ASP A 171 -9.79 -13.91 7.84
C ASP A 171 -8.30 -14.28 7.76
N TYR A 172 -7.45 -13.69 8.59
CA TYR A 172 -5.99 -13.81 8.50
C TYR A 172 -5.47 -13.50 7.07
N SER A 173 -6.04 -12.48 6.43
CA SER A 173 -5.83 -12.19 5.02
C SER A 173 -5.30 -10.77 4.78
N PRO A 174 -3.97 -10.57 4.72
CA PRO A 174 -3.39 -9.26 4.41
C PRO A 174 -3.77 -8.75 3.01
N SER A 175 -4.15 -9.65 2.09
CA SER A 175 -4.57 -9.27 0.74
C SER A 175 -5.83 -8.40 0.72
N ILE A 176 -6.69 -8.49 1.72
CA ILE A 176 -7.88 -7.63 1.89
C ILE A 176 -7.43 -6.17 2.06
N ILE A 177 -6.44 -5.92 2.93
CA ILE A 177 -5.89 -4.56 3.14
C ILE A 177 -5.14 -4.08 1.90
N ALA A 178 -4.33 -4.94 1.28
CA ALA A 178 -3.57 -4.59 0.09
C ALA A 178 -4.48 -4.13 -1.06
N ASN A 179 -5.48 -4.93 -1.39
CA ASN A 179 -6.41 -4.62 -2.49
C ASN A 179 -7.29 -3.40 -2.16
N TYR A 180 -7.80 -3.30 -0.93
CA TYR A 180 -8.54 -2.11 -0.51
C TYR A 180 -7.70 -0.82 -0.63
N THR A 181 -6.43 -0.85 -0.21
CA THR A 181 -5.55 0.33 -0.31
C THR A 181 -5.29 0.70 -1.77
N TYR A 182 -5.14 -0.29 -2.65
CA TYR A 182 -5.04 -0.05 -4.09
C TYR A 182 -6.31 0.58 -4.67
N ASP A 183 -7.48 0.04 -4.34
CA ASP A 183 -8.75 0.57 -4.83
C ASP A 183 -8.96 2.01 -4.36
N LEU A 184 -8.65 2.31 -3.10
CA LEU A 184 -8.72 3.66 -2.56
C LEU A 184 -7.82 4.65 -3.33
N VAL A 185 -6.56 4.29 -3.61
CA VAL A 185 -5.67 5.19 -4.35
C VAL A 185 -6.03 5.30 -5.83
N LYS A 186 -6.62 4.26 -6.42
CA LYS A 186 -7.15 4.28 -7.78
C LYS A 186 -8.29 5.29 -7.90
N GLU A 187 -9.27 5.22 -6.99
CA GLU A 187 -10.38 6.19 -6.94
C GLU A 187 -9.89 7.60 -6.64
N TYR A 188 -8.92 7.75 -5.73
CA TYR A 188 -8.32 9.06 -5.46
C TYR A 188 -7.60 9.64 -6.70
N ASN A 189 -6.89 8.83 -7.48
CA ASN A 189 -6.25 9.30 -8.70
C ASN A 189 -7.26 9.77 -9.76
N GLN A 190 -8.43 9.15 -9.87
CA GLN A 190 -9.52 9.61 -10.73
C GLN A 190 -10.08 10.95 -10.22
N PHE A 191 -10.34 11.06 -8.92
CA PHE A 191 -10.75 12.31 -8.30
C PHE A 191 -9.72 13.43 -8.54
N TYR A 192 -8.44 13.17 -8.32
CA TYR A 192 -7.35 14.12 -8.53
C TYR A 192 -7.25 14.61 -9.99
N HIS A 193 -7.55 13.72 -10.95
CA HIS A 193 -7.56 14.07 -12.38
C HIS A 193 -8.75 14.95 -12.73
N ASP A 194 -9.93 14.64 -12.22
CA ASP A 194 -11.17 15.28 -12.63
C ASP A 194 -11.46 16.59 -11.88
N PHE A 195 -10.91 16.73 -10.68
CA PHE A 195 -11.17 17.91 -9.83
C PHE A 195 -9.89 18.68 -9.53
N SER A 196 -9.97 20.01 -9.72
CA SER A 196 -8.93 20.89 -9.25
C SER A 196 -9.02 21.02 -7.72
N ILE A 197 -7.95 20.68 -7.00
CA ILE A 197 -7.93 20.81 -5.54
C ILE A 197 -7.45 22.21 -5.14
N LEU A 198 -6.22 22.58 -5.53
CA LEU A 198 -5.61 23.85 -5.11
C LEU A 198 -6.09 25.06 -5.90
N ARG A 199 -6.60 24.86 -7.12
CA ARG A 199 -7.12 25.90 -8.01
C ARG A 199 -8.64 26.04 -7.95
N GLU A 200 -9.30 25.33 -7.02
CA GLU A 200 -10.73 25.49 -6.78
C GLU A 200 -11.03 26.91 -6.34
N GLU A 201 -12.04 27.54 -6.95
CA GLU A 201 -12.41 28.93 -6.67
C GLU A 201 -13.26 29.05 -5.39
N ASN A 202 -14.09 28.05 -5.13
CA ASN A 202 -14.88 28.02 -3.91
C ASN A 202 -14.01 27.57 -2.73
N GLU A 203 -13.71 28.49 -1.84
CA GLU A 203 -12.82 28.24 -0.70
C GLU A 203 -13.33 27.10 0.21
N ALA A 204 -14.64 26.96 0.42
CA ALA A 204 -15.18 25.87 1.24
C ALA A 204 -14.95 24.51 0.58
N VAL A 205 -15.15 24.40 -0.74
CA VAL A 205 -14.89 23.17 -1.52
C VAL A 205 -13.39 22.87 -1.56
N LYS A 206 -12.54 23.89 -1.74
CA LYS A 206 -11.08 23.76 -1.72
C LYS A 206 -10.60 23.15 -0.41
N VAL A 207 -11.00 23.75 0.70
CA VAL A 207 -10.63 23.28 2.04
C VAL A 207 -11.14 21.85 2.29
N PHE A 208 -12.36 21.56 1.87
CA PHE A 208 -12.91 20.20 1.94
C PHE A 208 -12.08 19.20 1.15
N ARG A 209 -11.71 19.48 -0.11
CA ARG A 209 -10.90 18.58 -0.94
C ARG A 209 -9.50 18.34 -0.39
N ILE A 210 -8.91 19.37 0.24
CA ILE A 210 -7.64 19.23 0.95
C ILE A 210 -7.80 18.31 2.16
N ALA A 211 -8.87 18.51 2.96
CA ALA A 211 -9.17 17.65 4.11
C ALA A 211 -9.45 16.20 3.69
N LEU A 212 -10.20 15.97 2.62
CA LEU A 212 -10.44 14.65 2.04
C LEU A 212 -9.13 14.00 1.63
N SER A 213 -8.26 14.73 0.91
CA SER A 213 -6.93 14.25 0.51
C SER A 213 -6.07 13.86 1.71
N ALA A 214 -6.08 14.66 2.78
CA ALA A 214 -5.35 14.35 4.01
C ALA A 214 -5.84 13.04 4.68
N ASN A 215 -7.16 12.82 4.71
CA ASN A 215 -7.74 11.60 5.26
C ASN A 215 -7.44 10.38 4.40
N VAL A 216 -7.49 10.49 3.07
CA VAL A 216 -7.05 9.42 2.16
C VAL A 216 -5.57 9.08 2.42
N ALA A 217 -4.68 10.07 2.50
CA ALA A 217 -3.26 9.83 2.81
C ALA A 217 -3.07 9.13 4.15
N LYS A 218 -3.85 9.50 5.17
CA LYS A 218 -3.81 8.84 6.49
C LYS A 218 -4.18 7.36 6.39
N VAL A 219 -5.25 7.05 5.68
CA VAL A 219 -5.70 5.65 5.49
C VAL A 219 -4.68 4.86 4.68
N VAL A 220 -4.14 5.42 3.58
CA VAL A 220 -3.09 4.79 2.77
C VAL A 220 -1.87 4.47 3.63
N ARG A 221 -1.38 5.42 4.43
CA ARG A 221 -0.24 5.20 5.31
C ARG A 221 -0.50 4.11 6.35
N LEU A 222 -1.70 4.08 6.93
CA LEU A 222 -2.09 3.06 7.91
C LEU A 222 -2.22 1.69 7.25
N GLY A 223 -2.89 1.60 6.10
CA GLY A 223 -3.06 0.34 5.36
C GLY A 223 -1.72 -0.26 4.94
N MET A 224 -0.84 0.55 4.34
CA MET A 224 0.50 0.10 3.97
C MET A 224 1.35 -0.25 5.20
N GLY A 225 1.23 0.51 6.29
CA GLY A 225 1.91 0.22 7.55
C GLY A 225 1.50 -1.12 8.16
N LEU A 226 0.22 -1.51 8.08
CA LEU A 226 -0.25 -2.83 8.51
C LEU A 226 0.35 -3.98 7.69
N LEU A 227 0.76 -3.70 6.45
CA LEU A 227 1.49 -4.64 5.58
C LEU A 227 3.02 -4.59 5.79
N GLY A 228 3.51 -3.77 6.71
CA GLY A 228 4.94 -3.55 6.92
C GLY A 228 5.62 -2.81 5.75
N ILE A 229 4.87 -1.97 5.03
CA ILE A 229 5.34 -1.20 3.87
C ILE A 229 5.37 0.28 4.23
N GLU A 230 6.52 0.90 4.06
CA GLU A 230 6.70 2.34 4.21
C GLU A 230 6.18 3.11 2.99
N VAL A 231 5.72 4.34 3.20
CA VAL A 231 5.29 5.25 2.12
C VAL A 231 6.06 6.57 2.25
N PRO A 232 6.88 6.95 1.24
CA PRO A 232 7.69 8.14 1.31
C PRO A 232 6.84 9.40 1.06
N ALA A 233 7.16 10.49 1.76
CA ALA A 233 6.46 11.77 1.59
C ALA A 233 6.86 12.53 0.31
N ARG A 234 7.98 12.14 -0.31
CA ARG A 234 8.51 12.67 -1.59
C ARG A 234 8.96 11.52 -2.46
N MET A 235 8.84 11.73 -3.77
CA MET A 235 9.21 10.73 -4.76
C MET A 235 9.26 11.38 -6.14
#